data_04d12f3276f64b8b9e0fb4c54473087c
#
_entry.id   04d12f3276f64b8b9e0fb4c54473087c
#
_cell.length_a   1.000
_cell.length_b   1.000
_cell.length_c   1.000
_cell.angle_alpha   90.00
_cell.angle_beta   90.00
_cell.angle_gamma   90.00
#
_symmetry.space_group_name_H-M   'P 1'
#
loop_
_entity.id
_entity.type
_entity.pdbx_description
1 polymer ?
#
loop_
_entity_poly.entity_id
_entity_poly.type
_entity_poly.pdbx_seq_one_letter_code
_entity_poly.pdbx_strand_id
1 'polypeptide(L)'
;MERIKASVLLRGLAPDSMMFGEAEVSLVTTDSREVRPGCVFVAFPGERFDGHDFAAKALEEGALCVVVNHPVEGVPAEKAVLCPDSYHAMMVLGANYRSQYHPKMV
;
A
#
# COMPACT_ATOMS: atom_id res chain seq x y z
N MET A 1 8.12 6.27 -9.69
CA MET A 1 6.94 5.56 -10.23
C MET A 1 5.94 6.60 -10.71
N GLU A 2 5.29 6.33 -11.84
CA GLU A 2 4.22 7.18 -12.30
C GLU A 2 3.05 7.13 -11.33
N ARG A 3 2.33 8.24 -11.20
CA ARG A 3 1.16 8.27 -10.33
C ARG A 3 0.05 7.41 -10.92
N ILE A 4 -0.63 6.68 -10.05
CA ILE A 4 -1.70 5.79 -10.46
C ILE A 4 -2.84 5.94 -9.44
N LYS A 5 -4.08 5.89 -9.91
CA LYS A 5 -5.22 5.98 -9.00
C LYS A 5 -5.19 4.83 -8.01
N ALA A 6 -5.45 5.14 -6.75
CA ALA A 6 -5.44 4.13 -5.69
C ALA A 6 -6.43 3.00 -5.99
N SER A 7 -7.60 3.32 -6.53
CA SER A 7 -8.60 2.31 -6.87
C SER A 7 -8.12 1.31 -7.91
N VAL A 8 -7.23 1.74 -8.81
CA VAL A 8 -6.65 0.86 -9.83
C VAL A 8 -5.52 0.05 -9.23
N LEU A 9 -4.62 0.70 -8.50
CA LEU A 9 -3.44 0.04 -7.94
C LEU A 9 -3.81 -1.02 -6.91
N LEU A 10 -4.82 -0.75 -6.09
CA LEU A 10 -5.22 -1.63 -5.00
C LEU A 10 -6.31 -2.63 -5.39
N ARG A 11 -6.63 -2.72 -6.68
CA ARG A 11 -7.64 -3.66 -7.16
C ARG A 11 -7.22 -5.09 -6.80
N GLY A 12 -8.13 -5.82 -6.17
CA GLY A 12 -7.87 -7.17 -5.73
C GLY A 12 -7.26 -7.26 -4.32
N LEU A 13 -6.85 -6.14 -3.76
CA LEU A 13 -6.34 -6.09 -2.38
C LEU A 13 -7.31 -5.35 -1.47
N ALA A 14 -7.70 -4.14 -1.85
CA ALA A 14 -8.62 -3.34 -1.04
C ALA A 14 -10.06 -3.75 -1.36
N PRO A 15 -10.93 -3.86 -0.33
CA PRO A 15 -12.34 -4.11 -0.59
C PRO A 15 -13.00 -2.92 -1.26
N ASP A 16 -14.07 -3.19 -2.01
CA ASP A 16 -14.80 -2.14 -2.71
C ASP A 16 -15.38 -1.08 -1.76
N SER A 17 -15.56 -1.46 -0.49
CA SER A 17 -16.06 -0.52 0.51
C SER A 17 -15.04 0.56 0.88
N MET A 18 -13.76 0.34 0.56
CA MET A 18 -12.74 1.36 0.80
C MET A 18 -12.76 2.33 -0.38
N MET A 19 -13.11 3.57 -0.09
CA MET A 19 -13.25 4.60 -1.10
C MET A 19 -12.09 5.57 -0.99
N PHE A 20 -11.26 5.59 -2.01
CA PHE A 20 -10.12 6.50 -2.07
C PHE A 20 -10.40 7.75 -2.91
N GLY A 21 -11.58 7.82 -3.54
CA GLY A 21 -11.96 8.95 -4.37
C GLY A 21 -11.02 9.11 -5.56
N GLU A 22 -10.53 10.31 -5.76
CA GLU A 22 -9.59 10.60 -6.85
C GLU A 22 -8.14 10.52 -6.41
N ALA A 23 -7.88 9.96 -5.24
CA ALA A 23 -6.52 9.88 -4.71
C ALA A 23 -5.60 9.08 -5.63
N GLU A 24 -4.38 9.58 -5.79
CA GLU A 24 -3.37 8.93 -6.60
C GLU A 24 -2.20 8.50 -5.72
N VAL A 25 -1.64 7.35 -6.04
CA VAL A 25 -0.48 6.80 -5.33
C VAL A 25 0.79 7.23 -6.08
N SER A 26 1.70 7.85 -5.36
CA SER A 26 2.97 8.31 -5.93
C SER A 26 4.13 7.37 -5.65
N LEU A 27 3.99 6.48 -4.66
CA LEU A 27 5.06 5.58 -4.26
C LEU A 27 4.47 4.40 -3.51
N VAL A 28 5.00 3.22 -3.77
CA VAL A 28 4.75 2.02 -2.96
C VAL A 28 6.08 1.68 -2.30
N THR A 29 6.10 1.58 -0.98
CA THR A 29 7.34 1.29 -0.26
C THR A 29 7.11 0.31 0.88
N THR A 30 8.16 -0.44 1.19
CA THR A 30 8.20 -1.30 2.38
C THR A 30 9.12 -0.71 3.45
N ASP A 31 9.72 0.46 3.17
CA ASP A 31 10.67 1.11 4.07
C ASP A 31 10.00 2.34 4.70
N SER A 32 9.82 2.29 6.02
CA SER A 32 9.17 3.38 6.74
C SER A 32 9.92 4.72 6.61
N ARG A 33 11.20 4.67 6.28
CA ARG A 33 12.00 5.89 6.10
C ARG A 33 11.71 6.60 4.79
N GLU A 34 11.08 5.90 3.85
CA GLU A 34 10.75 6.45 2.54
C GLU A 34 9.32 6.94 2.43
N VAL A 35 8.56 6.83 3.52
CA VAL A 35 7.15 7.23 3.51
C VAL A 35 7.04 8.73 3.26
N ARG A 36 6.12 9.08 2.38
CA ARG A 36 5.82 10.48 2.04
C ARG A 36 4.35 10.58 1.67
N PRO A 37 3.80 11.80 1.58
CA PRO A 37 2.39 11.96 1.22
C PRO A 37 2.03 11.27 -0.09
N GLY A 38 0.93 10.54 -0.08
CA GLY A 38 0.44 9.85 -1.26
C GLY A 38 1.04 8.47 -1.47
N CYS A 39 1.82 7.93 -0.53
CA CYS A 39 2.40 6.62 -0.68
C CYS A 39 1.48 5.52 -0.14
N VAL A 40 1.76 4.29 -0.56
CA VAL A 40 1.20 3.08 0.04
C VAL A 40 2.35 2.37 0.76
N PHE A 41 2.19 2.14 2.05
CA PHE A 41 3.19 1.45 2.84
C PHE A 41 2.78 0.00 3.02
N VAL A 42 3.63 -0.93 2.62
CA VAL A 42 3.37 -2.37 2.79
C VAL A 42 4.19 -2.86 3.97
N ALA A 43 3.50 -3.31 5.02
CA ALA A 43 4.14 -3.79 6.23
C ALA A 43 4.55 -5.25 6.06
N PHE A 44 5.84 -5.53 6.21
CA PHE A 44 6.35 -6.90 6.19
C PHE A 44 6.64 -7.33 7.63
N PRO A 45 6.18 -8.51 8.04
CA PRO A 45 6.54 -9.02 9.36
C PRO A 45 8.02 -9.38 9.39
N GLY A 46 8.66 -9.22 10.54
CA GLY A 46 10.06 -9.55 10.70
C GLY A 46 10.38 -9.87 12.14
N GLU A 47 11.50 -10.54 12.38
CA GLU A 47 11.89 -10.93 13.72
C GLU A 47 12.44 -9.75 14.52
N ARG A 48 13.24 -8.90 13.89
CA ARG A 48 13.82 -7.74 14.54
C ARG A 48 13.05 -6.47 14.26
N PHE A 49 12.59 -6.33 13.03
CA PHE A 49 11.83 -5.17 12.61
C PHE A 49 10.56 -5.67 11.95
N ASP A 50 9.45 -5.39 12.59
CA ASP A 50 8.14 -5.69 12.03
C ASP A 50 7.59 -4.40 11.46
N GLY A 51 7.33 -4.40 10.14
CA GLY A 51 6.78 -3.23 9.48
C GLY A 51 5.47 -2.75 10.08
N HIS A 52 4.73 -3.66 10.72
CA HIS A 52 3.48 -3.30 11.37
C HIS A 52 3.67 -2.29 12.50
N ASP A 53 4.85 -2.28 13.13
CA ASP A 53 5.16 -1.31 14.18
C ASP A 53 5.24 0.12 13.63
N PHE A 54 5.41 0.27 12.33
CA PHE A 54 5.56 1.56 11.68
C PHE A 54 4.32 1.98 10.89
N ALA A 55 3.28 1.14 10.87
CA ALA A 55 2.10 1.41 10.06
C ALA A 55 1.38 2.70 10.46
N ALA A 56 1.17 2.89 11.77
CA ALA A 56 0.50 4.09 12.25
C ALA A 56 1.33 5.33 11.95
N LYS A 57 2.64 5.23 12.11
CA LYS A 57 3.54 6.34 11.81
C LYS A 57 3.53 6.67 10.31
N ALA A 58 3.44 5.63 9.47
CA ALA A 58 3.36 5.85 8.03
C ALA A 58 2.15 6.70 7.67
N LEU A 59 1.01 6.46 8.31
CA LEU A 59 -0.18 7.27 8.10
C LEU A 59 0.03 8.71 8.56
N GLU A 60 0.72 8.90 9.67
CA GLU A 60 1.05 10.25 10.16
C GLU A 60 1.95 11.00 9.18
N GLU A 61 2.80 10.28 8.49
CA GLU A 61 3.71 10.87 7.50
C GLU A 61 3.04 11.12 6.15
N GLY A 62 1.77 10.76 6.03
CA GLY A 62 1.01 11.07 4.84
C GLY A 62 0.69 9.89 3.94
N ALA A 63 0.97 8.66 4.36
CA ALA A 63 0.61 7.48 3.57
C ALA A 63 -0.90 7.45 3.36
N LEU A 64 -1.32 7.12 2.15
CA LEU A 64 -2.73 7.03 1.79
C LEU A 64 -3.38 5.86 2.53
N CYS A 65 -2.68 4.74 2.59
CA CYS A 65 -3.12 3.56 3.32
C CYS A 65 -1.90 2.69 3.62
N VAL A 66 -2.11 1.68 4.46
CA VAL A 66 -1.08 0.70 4.77
C VAL A 66 -1.63 -0.69 4.47
N VAL A 67 -0.79 -1.56 3.94
CA VAL A 67 -1.13 -2.97 3.70
C VAL A 67 -0.53 -3.76 4.86
N VAL A 68 -1.39 -4.45 5.60
CA VAL A 68 -1.00 -5.15 6.84
C VAL A 68 -1.53 -6.57 6.84
N ASN A 69 -0.85 -7.46 7.57
CA ASN A 69 -1.27 -8.86 7.67
C ASN A 69 -2.43 -9.03 8.66
N HIS A 70 -2.58 -8.11 9.58
CA HIS A 70 -3.59 -8.16 10.64
C HIS A 70 -3.91 -6.74 11.07
N PRO A 71 -5.03 -6.52 11.76
CA PRO A 71 -5.34 -5.19 12.27
C PRO A 71 -4.25 -4.69 13.19
N VAL A 72 -3.94 -3.41 13.10
CA VAL A 72 -2.87 -2.77 13.87
C VAL A 72 -3.46 -1.64 14.69
N GLU A 73 -3.10 -1.57 15.97
CA GLU A 73 -3.52 -0.49 16.83
C GLU A 73 -3.02 0.85 16.27
N GLY A 74 -3.87 1.84 16.29
CA GLY A 74 -3.53 3.16 15.77
C GLY A 74 -3.74 3.31 14.26
N VAL A 75 -4.15 2.24 13.57
CA VAL A 75 -4.45 2.28 12.14
C VAL A 75 -5.95 2.10 11.95
N PRO A 76 -6.65 3.13 11.44
CA PRO A 76 -8.09 3.01 11.18
C PRO A 76 -8.38 1.93 10.15
N ALA A 77 -9.50 1.21 10.34
CA ALA A 77 -9.87 0.14 9.42
C ALA A 77 -10.00 0.65 7.97
N GLU A 78 -10.44 1.87 7.79
CA GLU A 78 -10.62 2.47 6.46
C GLU A 78 -9.31 2.75 5.74
N LYS A 79 -8.19 2.67 6.45
CA LYS A 79 -6.85 2.87 5.87
C LYS A 79 -5.98 1.64 5.99
N ALA A 80 -6.52 0.53 6.52
CA ALA A 80 -5.79 -0.71 6.65
C ALA A 80 -6.28 -1.71 5.60
N VAL A 81 -5.43 -2.01 4.63
CA VAL A 81 -5.72 -3.03 3.63
C VAL A 81 -5.18 -4.34 4.18
N LEU A 82 -6.07 -5.26 4.50
CA LEU A 82 -5.68 -6.53 5.09
C LEU A 82 -5.30 -7.54 4.01
N CYS A 83 -4.07 -8.02 4.08
CA CYS A 83 -3.58 -9.05 3.17
C CYS A 83 -2.67 -9.97 3.97
N PRO A 84 -3.02 -11.26 4.11
CA PRO A 84 -2.24 -12.17 4.95
C PRO A 84 -0.80 -12.40 4.48
N ASP A 85 -0.53 -12.14 3.21
CA ASP A 85 0.79 -12.36 2.63
C ASP A 85 1.29 -11.07 1.98
N SER A 86 2.29 -10.45 2.62
CA SER A 86 2.86 -9.20 2.13
C SER A 86 3.54 -9.36 0.77
N TYR A 87 4.12 -10.51 0.49
CA TYR A 87 4.72 -10.78 -0.82
C TYR A 87 3.65 -10.84 -1.90
N HIS A 88 2.53 -11.49 -1.59
CA HIS A 88 1.40 -11.52 -2.51
C HIS A 88 0.89 -10.11 -2.78
N ALA A 89 0.79 -9.28 -1.74
CA ALA A 89 0.37 -7.90 -1.89
C ALA A 89 1.28 -7.14 -2.85
N MET A 90 2.60 -7.30 -2.69
CA MET A 90 3.55 -6.65 -3.60
C MET A 90 3.40 -7.14 -5.03
N MET A 91 3.12 -8.42 -5.21
CA MET A 91 2.88 -8.97 -6.56
C MET A 91 1.65 -8.36 -7.20
N VAL A 92 0.56 -8.24 -6.44
CA VAL A 92 -0.69 -7.66 -6.97
C VAL A 92 -0.48 -6.18 -7.31
N LEU A 93 0.16 -5.43 -6.42
CA LEU A 93 0.44 -4.03 -6.68
C LEU A 93 1.30 -3.85 -7.94
N GLY A 94 2.33 -4.66 -8.07
CA GLY A 94 3.19 -4.61 -9.25
C GLY A 94 2.45 -4.97 -10.54
N ALA A 95 1.60 -5.99 -10.48
CA ALA A 95 0.82 -6.40 -11.65
C ALA A 95 -0.19 -5.32 -12.05
N ASN A 96 -0.85 -4.70 -11.06
CA ASN A 96 -1.81 -3.63 -11.33
C ASN A 96 -1.11 -2.42 -11.95
N TYR A 97 0.07 -2.08 -11.44
CA TYR A 97 0.84 -0.98 -12.01
C TYR A 97 1.25 -1.29 -13.46
N ARG A 98 1.76 -2.49 -13.70
CA ARG A 98 2.20 -2.89 -15.05
C ARG A 98 1.05 -2.93 -16.04
N SER A 99 -0.15 -3.33 -15.61
CA SER A 99 -1.30 -3.36 -16.50
C SER A 99 -1.74 -1.96 -16.92
N GLN A 100 -1.48 -0.96 -16.08
CA GLN A 100 -1.82 0.43 -16.37
C GLN A 100 -0.75 1.12 -17.22
N TYR A 101 0.50 0.78 -17.01
CA TYR A 101 1.63 1.40 -17.70
C TYR A 101 2.45 0.34 -18.41
N HIS A 102 1.90 -0.20 -19.50
CA HIS A 102 2.61 -1.18 -20.29
C HIS A 102 3.89 -0.59 -20.84
N PRO A 103 5.04 -1.23 -20.61
CA PRO A 103 6.20 -0.85 -21.38
C PRO A 103 5.90 -1.19 -22.83
N LYS A 104 6.31 -0.33 -23.72
CA LYS A 104 6.16 -0.64 -25.12
C LYS A 104 7.01 -1.83 -25.44
N MET A 105 6.34 -2.89 -25.81
CA MET A 105 7.04 -4.06 -26.27
C MET A 105 7.50 -3.84 -27.69
N VAL A 106 8.69 -4.08 -27.84
CA VAL A 106 9.29 -3.98 -29.15
C VAL A 106 9.65 -5.34 -29.66
#